data_72fc0bf3510a53b1c33c0ade3af29170
#
_entry.id   72fc0bf3510a53b1c33c0ade3af29170
#
_cell.length_a   1.000
_cell.length_b   1.000
_cell.length_c   1.000
_cell.angle_alpha   90.00
_cell.angle_beta   90.00
_cell.angle_gamma   90.00
#
_symmetry.space_group_name_H-M   'P 1'
#
loop_
_entity.id
_entity.type
_entity.pdbx_description
1 polymer ?
#
loop_
_entity_poly.entity_id
_entity_poly.type
_entity_poly.pdbx_seq_one_letter_code
_entity_poly.pdbx_strand_id
1 'polypeptide(L)'
;EEGLDTGDVYSRVEVPIRHESAGELLTSMAEAGAPQVLSVVDALAHGSAAAIPQSSEGVTHARRLEHVDGYVSFTHDARYEDRLIRSVTPNPGAYTVLPDGARMKLDMAMPVDRDDLAPGQLEVTKKQVTVGCASGALVLGKVAPAGKSWMDAAAWARGARPSDDLRFGGEPEGAR
;
A
#
# COMPACT_ATOMS: atom_id res chain seq x y z
N GLU A 1 -29.29 9.47 -7.21
CA GLU A 1 -29.58 8.99 -5.88
C GLU A 1 -29.12 9.98 -4.82
N GLU A 2 -29.77 9.99 -3.67
CA GLU A 2 -29.46 10.93 -2.59
C GLU A 2 -28.22 10.48 -1.77
N GLY A 3 -27.94 9.16 -1.73
CA GLY A 3 -26.78 8.58 -1.04
C GLY A 3 -25.54 8.46 -1.93
N LEU A 4 -24.34 8.50 -1.33
CA LEU A 4 -23.09 8.22 -2.03
C LEU A 4 -23.00 6.72 -2.38
N ASP A 5 -22.56 6.43 -3.61
CA ASP A 5 -22.30 5.07 -4.11
C ASP A 5 -23.50 4.10 -4.06
N THR A 6 -24.75 4.63 -4.03
CA THR A 6 -25.99 3.85 -3.93
C THR A 6 -26.79 3.77 -5.22
N GLY A 7 -26.38 4.50 -6.27
CA GLY A 7 -27.07 4.53 -7.56
C GLY A 7 -26.92 3.24 -8.35
N ASP A 8 -27.79 3.08 -9.36
CA ASP A 8 -27.77 1.95 -10.27
C ASP A 8 -26.51 1.94 -11.13
N VAL A 9 -26.05 0.76 -11.51
CA VAL A 9 -24.80 0.53 -12.24
C VAL A 9 -25.09 0.32 -13.73
N TYR A 10 -24.57 1.19 -14.58
CA TYR A 10 -24.70 1.10 -16.03
C TYR A 10 -23.70 0.14 -16.68
N SER A 11 -22.49 0.05 -16.13
CA SER A 11 -21.44 -0.78 -16.69
C SER A 11 -20.46 -1.25 -15.62
N ARG A 12 -19.80 -2.38 -15.85
CA ARG A 12 -18.74 -2.94 -14.99
C ARG A 12 -17.58 -3.41 -15.82
N VAL A 13 -16.38 -3.23 -15.29
CA VAL A 13 -15.15 -3.85 -15.80
C VAL A 13 -14.36 -4.40 -14.62
N GLU A 14 -13.78 -5.56 -14.81
CA GLU A 14 -12.89 -6.18 -13.83
C GLU A 14 -11.44 -5.82 -14.17
N VAL A 15 -10.74 -5.26 -13.21
CA VAL A 15 -9.31 -4.98 -13.30
C VAL A 15 -8.59 -5.90 -12.31
N PRO A 16 -7.75 -6.82 -12.76
CA PRO A 16 -7.06 -7.75 -11.86
C PRO A 16 -6.03 -7.01 -11.03
N ILE A 17 -6.03 -7.26 -9.72
CA ILE A 17 -5.01 -6.76 -8.81
C ILE A 17 -3.85 -7.76 -8.79
N ARG A 18 -2.65 -7.30 -9.10
CA ARG A 18 -1.41 -8.10 -9.07
C ARG A 18 -0.52 -7.62 -7.93
N HIS A 19 0.57 -6.90 -8.27
CA HIS A 19 1.51 -6.34 -7.29
C HIS A 19 1.59 -4.80 -7.36
N GLU A 20 0.57 -4.18 -7.92
CA GLU A 20 0.46 -2.73 -8.03
C GLU A 20 0.18 -2.08 -6.66
N SER A 21 0.66 -0.86 -6.49
CA SER A 21 0.21 0.04 -5.43
C SER A 21 -1.21 0.53 -5.69
N ALA A 22 -1.88 1.05 -4.67
CA ALA A 22 -3.21 1.65 -4.83
C ALA A 22 -3.22 2.79 -5.86
N GLY A 23 -2.16 3.59 -5.93
CA GLY A 23 -2.06 4.67 -6.93
C GLY A 23 -1.95 4.16 -8.36
N GLU A 24 -1.15 3.12 -8.60
CA GLU A 24 -1.02 2.48 -9.92
C GLU A 24 -2.32 1.80 -10.33
N LEU A 25 -2.96 1.07 -9.39
CA LEU A 25 -4.25 0.44 -9.64
C LEU A 25 -5.33 1.47 -9.98
N LEU A 26 -5.37 2.60 -9.27
CA LEU A 26 -6.31 3.69 -9.55
C LEU A 26 -6.14 4.24 -10.97
N THR A 27 -4.89 4.38 -11.42
CA THR A 27 -4.56 4.79 -12.81
C THR A 27 -5.10 3.77 -13.81
N SER A 28 -4.81 2.49 -13.61
CA SER A 28 -5.29 1.40 -14.48
C SER A 28 -6.83 1.33 -14.52
N MET A 29 -7.48 1.55 -13.37
CA MET A 29 -8.94 1.59 -13.30
C MET A 29 -9.52 2.79 -14.05
N ALA A 30 -8.89 3.97 -13.98
CA ALA A 30 -9.32 5.15 -14.72
C ALA A 30 -9.19 4.92 -16.25
N GLU A 31 -8.08 4.33 -16.70
CA GLU A 31 -7.88 3.98 -18.10
C GLU A 31 -8.89 2.95 -18.60
N ALA A 32 -9.19 1.91 -17.81
CA ALA A 32 -10.18 0.91 -18.15
C ALA A 32 -11.63 1.46 -18.14
N GLY A 33 -11.92 2.42 -17.25
CA GLY A 33 -13.23 3.04 -17.09
C GLY A 33 -13.58 4.05 -18.18
N ALA A 34 -12.60 4.76 -18.73
CA ALA A 34 -12.86 5.83 -19.70
C ALA A 34 -13.67 5.37 -20.95
N PRO A 35 -13.36 4.24 -21.63
CA PRO A 35 -14.16 3.75 -22.73
C PRO A 35 -15.60 3.39 -22.33
N GLN A 36 -15.79 2.91 -21.10
CA GLN A 36 -17.13 2.57 -20.60
C GLN A 36 -18.00 3.80 -20.41
N VAL A 37 -17.42 4.87 -19.86
CA VAL A 37 -18.14 6.16 -19.73
C VAL A 37 -18.64 6.63 -21.09
N LEU A 38 -17.80 6.60 -22.14
CA LEU A 38 -18.18 6.97 -23.49
C LEU A 38 -19.31 6.09 -24.01
N SER A 39 -19.20 4.75 -23.87
CA SER A 39 -20.23 3.81 -24.30
C SER A 39 -21.56 4.03 -23.59
N VAL A 40 -21.56 4.34 -22.30
CA VAL A 40 -22.79 4.63 -21.53
C VAL A 40 -23.40 5.95 -21.96
N VAL A 41 -22.59 6.99 -22.20
CA VAL A 41 -23.10 8.29 -22.70
C VAL A 41 -23.75 8.13 -24.07
N ASP A 42 -23.14 7.38 -24.99
CA ASP A 42 -23.70 7.09 -26.30
C ASP A 42 -25.03 6.30 -26.19
N ALA A 43 -25.07 5.29 -25.32
CA ALA A 43 -26.28 4.52 -25.08
C ALA A 43 -27.41 5.37 -24.48
N LEU A 44 -27.10 6.30 -23.58
CA LEU A 44 -28.06 7.27 -23.04
C LEU A 44 -28.60 8.18 -24.14
N ALA A 45 -27.73 8.70 -25.01
CA ALA A 45 -28.13 9.55 -26.12
C ALA A 45 -29.07 8.84 -27.12
N HIS A 46 -28.92 7.53 -27.29
CA HIS A 46 -29.77 6.70 -28.14
C HIS A 46 -30.98 6.06 -27.42
N GLY A 47 -31.17 6.33 -26.12
CA GLY A 47 -32.24 5.74 -25.33
C GLY A 47 -32.13 4.21 -25.12
N SER A 48 -30.94 3.65 -25.28
CA SER A 48 -30.67 2.21 -25.13
C SER A 48 -29.93 1.82 -23.85
N ALA A 49 -29.57 2.81 -23.02
CA ALA A 49 -28.90 2.56 -21.75
C ALA A 49 -29.83 1.86 -20.74
N ALA A 50 -29.33 0.82 -20.10
CA ALA A 50 -30.01 0.12 -19.02
C ALA A 50 -29.11 0.10 -17.78
N ALA A 51 -29.63 0.60 -16.67
CA ALA A 51 -28.98 0.54 -15.38
C ALA A 51 -29.48 -0.67 -14.58
N ILE A 52 -28.64 -1.26 -13.77
CA ILE A 52 -28.94 -2.42 -12.92
C ILE A 52 -28.84 -1.98 -11.47
N PRO A 53 -29.90 -2.15 -10.65
CA PRO A 53 -29.88 -1.84 -9.23
C PRO A 53 -28.76 -2.61 -8.51
N GLN A 54 -28.10 -1.96 -7.56
CA GLN A 54 -27.11 -2.63 -6.73
C GLN A 54 -27.79 -3.59 -5.74
N SER A 55 -27.15 -4.76 -5.50
CA SER A 55 -27.60 -5.68 -4.48
C SER A 55 -27.41 -5.09 -3.09
N SER A 56 -28.38 -5.32 -2.19
CA SER A 56 -28.20 -5.04 -0.76
C SER A 56 -27.42 -6.12 -0.03
N GLU A 57 -27.17 -7.27 -0.66
CA GLU A 57 -26.40 -8.36 -0.11
C GLU A 57 -24.90 -8.13 -0.35
N GLY A 58 -24.08 -8.34 0.70
CA GLY A 58 -22.64 -8.21 0.63
C GLY A 58 -22.11 -6.77 0.66
N VAL A 59 -22.95 -5.80 1.00
CA VAL A 59 -22.52 -4.39 1.14
C VAL A 59 -21.49 -4.24 2.25
N THR A 60 -20.36 -3.59 1.92
CA THR A 60 -19.31 -3.23 2.87
C THR A 60 -19.02 -1.74 2.78
N HIS A 61 -18.61 -1.16 3.91
CA HIS A 61 -18.23 0.25 3.96
C HIS A 61 -16.72 0.38 4.21
N ALA A 62 -16.04 1.14 3.33
CA ALA A 62 -14.65 1.50 3.51
C ALA A 62 -14.55 2.90 4.12
N ARG A 63 -13.95 3.02 5.29
CA ARG A 63 -13.65 4.33 5.87
C ARG A 63 -12.49 5.00 5.14
N ARG A 64 -12.38 6.31 5.30
CA ARG A 64 -11.20 7.03 4.85
C ARG A 64 -9.95 6.52 5.58
N LEU A 65 -8.87 6.30 4.84
CA LEU A 65 -7.57 5.95 5.41
C LEU A 65 -6.93 7.17 6.08
N GLU A 66 -6.31 6.95 7.23
CA GLU A 66 -5.58 7.93 8.01
C GLU A 66 -4.09 7.56 8.03
N HIS A 67 -3.24 8.48 8.52
CA HIS A 67 -1.80 8.23 8.61
C HIS A 67 -1.45 6.98 9.42
N VAL A 68 -2.20 6.68 10.47
CA VAL A 68 -1.98 5.49 11.31
C VAL A 68 -2.15 4.19 10.53
N ASP A 69 -3.00 4.18 9.50
CA ASP A 69 -3.21 3.00 8.66
C ASP A 69 -1.98 2.62 7.82
N GLY A 70 -1.06 3.56 7.63
CA GLY A 70 0.19 3.34 6.92
C GLY A 70 1.33 2.81 7.81
N TYR A 71 1.09 2.56 9.09
CA TYR A 71 2.13 2.07 9.98
C TYR A 71 2.46 0.59 9.74
N VAL A 72 3.73 0.32 9.47
CA VAL A 72 4.32 -1.00 9.21
C VAL A 72 5.09 -1.44 10.45
N SER A 73 4.57 -2.44 11.14
CA SER A 73 5.10 -2.93 12.42
C SER A 73 6.07 -4.10 12.27
N PHE A 74 6.03 -4.79 11.14
CA PHE A 74 6.72 -6.07 10.87
C PHE A 74 6.28 -7.23 11.79
N THR A 75 5.21 -7.05 12.54
CA THR A 75 4.67 -8.08 13.46
C THR A 75 3.67 -9.02 12.79
N HIS A 76 3.37 -8.82 11.51
CA HIS A 76 2.57 -9.71 10.68
C HIS A 76 3.46 -10.47 9.70
N ASP A 77 2.87 -11.37 8.89
CA ASP A 77 3.62 -12.02 7.82
C ASP A 77 4.06 -11.03 6.72
N ALA A 78 5.15 -11.36 6.02
CA ALA A 78 5.75 -10.47 5.03
C ALA A 78 4.79 -10.11 3.88
N ARG A 79 3.88 -11.01 3.50
CA ARG A 79 2.89 -10.75 2.45
C ARG A 79 1.79 -9.80 2.92
N TYR A 80 1.45 -9.84 4.22
CA TYR A 80 0.53 -8.87 4.80
C TYR A 80 1.15 -7.47 4.80
N GLU A 81 2.39 -7.34 5.30
CA GLU A 81 3.10 -6.05 5.36
C GLU A 81 3.34 -5.48 3.94
N ASP A 82 3.66 -6.31 2.96
CA ASP A 82 3.74 -5.90 1.54
C ASP A 82 2.40 -5.35 1.04
N ARG A 83 1.29 -6.07 1.27
CA ARG A 83 -0.04 -5.59 0.88
C ARG A 83 -0.41 -4.29 1.57
N LEU A 84 -0.06 -4.14 2.86
CA LEU A 84 -0.27 -2.90 3.60
C LEU A 84 0.49 -1.74 2.93
N ILE A 85 1.78 -1.90 2.67
CA ILE A 85 2.61 -0.88 2.00
C ILE A 85 1.97 -0.46 0.67
N ARG A 86 1.61 -1.42 -0.17
CA ARG A 86 1.00 -1.14 -1.48
C ARG A 86 -0.37 -0.50 -1.37
N SER A 87 -1.21 -0.93 -0.42
CA SER A 87 -2.58 -0.43 -0.25
C SER A 87 -2.66 1.04 0.16
N VAL A 88 -1.63 1.57 0.81
CA VAL A 88 -1.56 2.95 1.28
C VAL A 88 -0.64 3.84 0.42
N THR A 89 0.01 3.29 -0.60
CA THR A 89 0.89 4.04 -1.51
C THR A 89 0.09 4.61 -2.68
N PRO A 90 0.20 5.92 -2.98
CA PRO A 90 1.05 6.93 -2.35
C PRO A 90 0.45 7.62 -1.11
N ASN A 91 -0.84 7.47 -0.85
CA ASN A 91 -1.56 8.16 0.22
C ASN A 91 -2.38 7.21 1.08
N PRO A 92 -2.27 7.29 2.42
CA PRO A 92 -1.48 8.24 3.22
C PRO A 92 0.03 7.98 3.20
N GLY A 93 0.48 6.88 2.60
CA GLY A 93 1.86 6.42 2.52
C GLY A 93 2.26 5.52 3.69
N ALA A 94 3.02 4.45 3.36
CA ALA A 94 3.54 3.53 4.36
C ALA A 94 4.73 4.14 5.12
N TYR A 95 4.84 3.84 6.40
CA TYR A 95 5.97 4.23 7.22
C TYR A 95 6.20 3.24 8.37
N THR A 96 7.42 3.22 8.86
CA THR A 96 7.78 2.56 10.12
C THR A 96 8.45 3.56 11.05
N VAL A 97 8.66 3.15 12.30
CA VAL A 97 9.31 3.97 13.33
C VAL A 97 10.62 3.31 13.73
N LEU A 98 11.66 4.11 13.86
CA LEU A 98 12.99 3.73 14.32
C LEU A 98 13.05 3.80 15.87
N PRO A 99 14.04 3.18 16.52
CA PRO A 99 14.16 3.22 17.99
C PRO A 99 14.28 4.62 18.59
N ASP A 100 14.76 5.60 17.83
CA ASP A 100 14.85 7.01 18.23
C ASP A 100 13.53 7.80 18.04
N GLY A 101 12.45 7.11 17.61
CA GLY A 101 11.16 7.72 17.32
C GLY A 101 11.05 8.34 15.92
N ALA A 102 12.13 8.39 15.14
CA ALA A 102 12.09 8.95 13.80
C ALA A 102 11.26 8.07 12.85
N ARG A 103 10.49 8.71 11.98
CA ARG A 103 9.72 8.00 10.94
C ARG A 103 10.56 7.74 9.71
N MET A 104 10.45 6.54 9.18
CA MET A 104 11.00 6.13 7.89
C MET A 104 9.84 5.76 6.97
N LYS A 105 9.64 6.50 5.89
CA LYS A 105 8.66 6.10 4.86
C LYS A 105 9.19 4.91 4.07
N LEU A 106 8.26 4.05 3.65
CA LEU A 106 8.55 2.82 2.93
C LEU A 106 7.77 2.77 1.62
N ASP A 107 8.38 2.24 0.57
CA ASP A 107 7.75 1.97 -0.72
C ASP A 107 8.47 0.85 -1.45
N MET A 108 7.78 0.17 -2.37
CA MET A 108 8.34 -0.87 -3.23
C MET A 108 9.03 -2.01 -2.44
N ALA A 109 8.33 -2.56 -1.45
CA ALA A 109 8.82 -3.74 -0.74
C ALA A 109 8.46 -5.04 -1.50
N MET A 110 9.26 -6.09 -1.28
CA MET A 110 9.02 -7.42 -1.86
C MET A 110 9.13 -8.50 -0.79
N PRO A 111 8.10 -9.35 -0.61
CA PRO A 111 8.16 -10.45 0.34
C PRO A 111 9.10 -11.55 -0.15
N VAL A 112 9.85 -12.14 0.78
CA VAL A 112 10.73 -13.28 0.55
C VAL A 112 10.51 -14.34 1.65
N ASP A 113 10.60 -15.60 1.25
CA ASP A 113 10.39 -16.73 2.15
C ASP A 113 11.70 -17.02 2.90
N ARG A 114 11.90 -16.32 4.03
CA ARG A 114 13.01 -16.58 4.97
C ARG A 114 12.63 -16.15 6.39
N ASP A 115 12.90 -17.00 7.37
CA ASP A 115 12.48 -16.84 8.77
C ASP A 115 13.69 -16.75 9.74
N ASP A 116 14.86 -16.39 9.25
CA ASP A 116 16.09 -16.26 10.04
C ASP A 116 16.29 -14.87 10.67
N LEU A 117 15.40 -13.91 10.37
CA LEU A 117 15.39 -12.57 10.94
C LEU A 117 14.19 -12.40 11.88
N ALA A 118 14.42 -11.90 13.08
CA ALA A 118 13.33 -11.52 13.98
C ALA A 118 12.53 -10.33 13.41
N PRO A 119 11.26 -10.15 13.82
CA PRO A 119 10.44 -9.00 13.40
C PRO A 119 11.16 -7.67 13.62
N GLY A 120 11.19 -6.84 12.57
CA GLY A 120 11.88 -5.56 12.56
C GLY A 120 13.41 -5.64 12.47
N GLN A 121 14.02 -6.82 12.56
CA GLN A 121 15.46 -6.99 12.43
C GLN A 121 15.92 -6.73 11.00
N LEU A 122 16.98 -5.94 10.86
CA LEU A 122 17.55 -5.63 9.55
C LEU A 122 18.74 -6.56 9.23
N GLU A 123 18.80 -6.98 7.98
CA GLU A 123 20.00 -7.46 7.34
C GLU A 123 20.38 -6.50 6.22
N VAL A 124 21.58 -5.96 6.30
CA VAL A 124 22.09 -5.00 5.32
C VAL A 124 23.21 -5.64 4.51
N THR A 125 23.03 -5.68 3.21
CA THR A 125 24.07 -6.07 2.25
C THR A 125 24.46 -4.85 1.38
N LYS A 126 25.47 -5.03 0.53
CA LYS A 126 25.86 -3.97 -0.43
C LYS A 126 24.72 -3.62 -1.41
N LYS A 127 23.79 -4.54 -1.66
CA LYS A 127 22.78 -4.43 -2.72
C LYS A 127 21.36 -4.27 -2.21
N GLN A 128 21.07 -4.69 -0.98
CA GLN A 128 19.71 -4.69 -0.46
C GLN A 128 19.66 -4.54 1.06
N VAL A 129 18.50 -4.13 1.55
CA VAL A 129 18.12 -4.14 2.96
C VAL A 129 16.92 -5.08 3.09
N THR A 130 17.03 -6.06 3.95
CA THR A 130 15.97 -7.02 4.26
C THR A 130 15.55 -6.81 5.70
N VAL A 131 14.24 -6.84 5.95
CA VAL A 131 13.66 -6.69 7.30
C VAL A 131 12.84 -7.94 7.61
N GLY A 132 13.11 -8.56 8.75
CA GLY A 132 12.34 -9.70 9.24
C GLY A 132 10.90 -9.31 9.57
N CYS A 133 9.97 -10.22 9.32
CA CYS A 133 8.56 -10.14 9.69
C CYS A 133 8.22 -11.24 10.71
N ALA A 134 6.97 -11.32 11.18
CA ALA A 134 6.56 -12.44 12.05
C ALA A 134 6.72 -13.80 11.35
N SER A 135 6.57 -13.82 10.03
CA SER A 135 6.90 -14.93 9.14
C SER A 135 7.34 -14.36 7.79
N GLY A 136 8.39 -14.89 7.22
CA GLY A 136 9.03 -14.33 6.04
C GLY A 136 9.81 -13.05 6.34
N ALA A 137 10.28 -12.39 5.29
CA ALA A 137 10.96 -11.10 5.38
C ALA A 137 10.59 -10.20 4.20
N LEU A 138 10.84 -8.90 4.32
CA LEU A 138 10.67 -7.92 3.24
C LEU A 138 12.02 -7.40 2.76
N VAL A 139 12.25 -7.48 1.46
CA VAL A 139 13.31 -6.71 0.81
C VAL A 139 12.76 -5.32 0.52
N LEU A 140 13.38 -4.30 1.09
CA LEU A 140 12.96 -2.91 0.91
C LEU A 140 13.53 -2.35 -0.39
N GLY A 141 12.66 -1.75 -1.23
CA GLY A 141 13.06 -1.06 -2.45
C GLY A 141 13.45 0.39 -2.18
N LYS A 142 12.48 1.20 -1.74
CA LYS A 142 12.68 2.63 -1.48
C LYS A 142 12.33 3.01 -0.06
N VAL A 143 13.11 3.94 0.47
CA VAL A 143 12.88 4.53 1.80
C VAL A 143 13.04 6.05 1.73
N ALA A 144 12.36 6.76 2.64
CA ALA A 144 12.60 8.18 2.86
C ALA A 144 12.66 8.46 4.37
N PRO A 145 13.85 8.65 4.94
CA PRO A 145 14.02 9.11 6.31
C PRO A 145 13.33 10.46 6.53
N ALA A 146 12.97 10.77 7.77
CA ALA A 146 12.35 12.04 8.13
C ALA A 146 13.14 13.24 7.56
N GLY A 147 12.45 14.12 6.82
CA GLY A 147 13.05 15.30 6.19
C GLY A 147 13.97 15.03 5.00
N LYS A 148 14.02 13.79 4.48
CA LYS A 148 14.82 13.43 3.30
C LYS A 148 13.93 13.01 2.13
N SER A 149 14.50 13.11 0.94
CA SER A 149 13.86 12.59 -0.29
C SER A 149 13.91 11.06 -0.36
N TRP A 150 13.04 10.49 -1.20
CA TRP A 150 13.06 9.08 -1.54
C TRP A 150 14.42 8.63 -2.10
N MET A 151 14.90 7.50 -1.64
CA MET A 151 16.14 6.87 -2.13
C MET A 151 16.03 5.35 -2.05
N ASP A 152 16.91 4.64 -2.76
CA ASP A 152 17.01 3.20 -2.64
C ASP A 152 17.40 2.81 -1.21
N ALA A 153 16.76 1.78 -0.65
CA ALA A 153 17.03 1.31 0.71
C ALA A 153 18.53 0.93 0.91
N ALA A 154 19.15 0.31 -0.11
CA ALA A 154 20.58 0.00 -0.06
C ALA A 154 21.45 1.27 -0.10
N ALA A 155 21.04 2.34 -0.79
CA ALA A 155 21.75 3.62 -0.80
C ALA A 155 21.66 4.30 0.58
N TRP A 156 20.46 4.29 1.18
CA TRP A 156 20.27 4.76 2.55
C TRP A 156 21.18 4.02 3.52
N ALA A 157 21.18 2.68 3.49
CA ALA A 157 21.98 1.87 4.42
C ALA A 157 23.49 2.12 4.30
N ARG A 158 23.99 2.34 3.08
CA ARG A 158 25.41 2.70 2.87
C ARG A 158 25.76 4.07 3.49
N GLY A 159 24.85 5.02 3.45
CA GLY A 159 25.05 6.35 4.02
C GLY A 159 24.85 6.39 5.52
N ALA A 160 23.78 5.79 6.01
CA ALA A 160 23.40 5.79 7.42
C ALA A 160 24.22 4.84 8.28
N ARG A 161 24.73 3.74 7.65
CA ARG A 161 25.49 2.68 8.33
C ARG A 161 24.78 2.20 9.60
N PRO A 162 23.53 1.71 9.49
CA PRO A 162 22.79 1.28 10.66
C PRO A 162 23.57 0.22 11.44
N SER A 163 23.46 0.27 12.76
CA SER A 163 24.07 -0.76 13.63
C SER A 163 23.32 -2.10 13.44
N ASP A 164 23.98 -3.20 13.73
CA ASP A 164 23.39 -4.55 13.65
C ASP A 164 22.18 -4.72 14.61
N ASP A 165 22.10 -3.87 15.65
CA ASP A 165 21.02 -3.87 16.61
C ASP A 165 19.83 -3.01 16.19
N LEU A 166 19.92 -2.26 15.07
CA LEU A 166 18.81 -1.44 14.61
C LEU A 166 17.59 -2.31 14.30
N ARG A 167 16.44 -1.88 14.79
CA ARG A 167 15.13 -2.51 14.54
C ARG A 167 14.16 -1.48 13.99
N PHE A 168 13.37 -1.89 13.03
CA PHE A 168 12.18 -1.17 12.58
C PHE A 168 10.96 -1.63 13.39
N GLY A 169 9.86 -0.88 13.31
CA GLY A 169 8.62 -1.24 14.00
C GLY A 169 8.53 -0.71 15.44
N GLY A 170 9.29 0.34 15.80
CA GLY A 170 9.09 1.05 17.07
C GLY A 170 7.67 1.62 17.19
N GLU A 171 7.15 1.79 18.40
CA GLU A 171 5.79 2.31 18.61
C GLU A 171 5.62 3.73 18.02
N PRO A 172 4.57 3.97 17.23
CA PRO A 172 4.29 5.31 16.72
C PRO A 172 3.84 6.23 17.87
N GLU A 173 4.31 7.48 17.85
CA GLU A 173 3.93 8.49 18.82
C GLU A 173 2.40 8.69 18.80
N GLY A 174 1.72 8.49 19.92
CA GLY A 174 0.26 8.62 20.04
C GLY A 174 -0.55 7.32 19.92
N ALA A 175 0.07 6.15 19.89
CA ALA A 175 -0.60 4.84 19.89
C ALA A 175 -1.07 4.40 21.31
N ARG A 176 -1.61 5.33 22.12
CA ARG A 176 -2.25 5.04 23.42
C ARG A 176 -3.69 5.44 23.42
#